data_f4c09842e1bb9c77c97b42c156638f23
#
_entry.id   f4c09842e1bb9c77c97b42c156638f23
#
_cell.length_a   1.000
_cell.length_b   1.000
_cell.length_c   1.000
_cell.angle_alpha   90.00
_cell.angle_beta   90.00
_cell.angle_gamma   90.00
#
_symmetry.space_group_name_H-M   'P 1'
#
loop_
_entity.id
_entity.type
_entity.pdbx_description
1 polymer ?
#
loop_
_entity_poly.entity_id
_entity_poly.type
_entity_poly.pdbx_seq_one_letter_code
_entity_poly.pdbx_strand_id
1 'polypeptide(L)'
;TLELDRRQRQMCIRDSPYGERDGDPDVKAFAVPGTLAPVPWAEAPTAQVLLEMNRLDGTPYPWDPRNVLRNAMKPLYELGLNPVLATELEFYLVEHDGQNFIPRVPRIPGSELPQGGAQFAMVEDLYEFDGFINELLSFCTQQNIPAGAALSEYSPGQFEVNLHHIDDPLLACDHALMLKRAVKAAARKHDMAATFMAKPFAETSGSGMHVHISLLDDDGNNVFSGHSKDGDFSDTLRHAIGGLAAIMPESTAIFAPNPKSYRRFSPHSFVPATPSWGINHRGVALRLPLASNANTRVEHRVAGADSNPFLVVAAILAGIHYGISNQCEPGTMVEESEELDHIKTLPLRWPLALDAFD
;
A
#
# COMPACT_ATOMS: atom_id res chain seq x y z
N THR A 1 0.95 25.46 -19.79
CA THR A 1 2.40 25.24 -19.66
C THR A 1 2.67 24.79 -18.25
N LEU A 2 2.82 23.48 -18.02
CA LEU A 2 3.26 22.92 -16.76
C LEU A 2 4.76 23.19 -16.59
N GLU A 3 5.11 24.34 -16.05
CA GLU A 3 6.39 24.50 -15.38
C GLU A 3 6.34 23.77 -14.04
N LEU A 4 6.55 22.47 -14.07
CA LEU A 4 6.97 21.74 -12.90
C LEU A 4 8.34 22.27 -12.50
N ASP A 5 8.42 22.77 -11.27
CA ASP A 5 9.64 23.37 -10.72
C ASP A 5 10.86 22.46 -10.97
N ARG A 6 11.72 22.87 -11.90
CA ARG A 6 12.94 22.15 -12.27
C ARG A 6 13.84 21.88 -11.06
N ARG A 7 13.74 22.69 -9.98
CA ARG A 7 14.53 22.51 -8.76
C ARG A 7 14.11 21.28 -7.95
N GLN A 8 12.81 20.92 -7.94
CA GLN A 8 12.34 19.71 -7.26
C GLN A 8 12.73 18.44 -8.02
N ARG A 9 12.77 18.47 -9.35
CA ARG A 9 13.31 17.39 -10.17
C ARG A 9 14.81 17.18 -9.95
N GLN A 10 15.58 18.25 -9.89
CA GLN A 10 17.04 18.17 -9.71
C GLN A 10 17.44 17.60 -8.33
N MET A 11 16.64 17.82 -7.28
CA MET A 11 16.94 17.26 -5.95
C MET A 11 16.73 15.74 -5.88
N CYS A 12 15.69 15.21 -6.53
CA CYS A 12 15.40 13.76 -6.50
C CYS A 12 16.33 12.93 -7.40
N ILE A 13 16.92 13.52 -8.44
CA ILE A 13 17.74 12.81 -9.44
C ILE A 13 19.25 12.91 -9.11
N ARG A 14 19.70 14.01 -8.50
CA ARG A 14 21.12 14.20 -8.15
C ARG A 14 21.64 13.29 -7.04
N ASP A 15 20.73 12.75 -6.20
CA ASP A 15 21.09 11.84 -5.11
C ASP A 15 21.05 10.36 -5.53
N SER A 16 20.73 10.08 -6.80
CA SER A 16 20.72 8.73 -7.37
C SER A 16 22.04 8.44 -8.07
N PRO A 17 22.74 7.33 -7.76
CA PRO A 17 23.93 6.90 -8.50
C PRO A 17 23.68 6.75 -10.01
N TYR A 18 22.46 6.53 -10.42
CA TYR A 18 22.05 6.41 -11.83
C TYR A 18 21.97 7.79 -12.52
N GLY A 19 21.44 8.83 -11.82
CA GLY A 19 21.43 10.20 -12.32
C GLY A 19 22.82 10.76 -12.52
N GLU A 20 23.75 10.46 -11.61
CA GLU A 20 25.16 10.87 -11.73
C GLU A 20 25.88 10.16 -12.90
N ARG A 21 25.61 8.86 -13.11
CA ARG A 21 26.24 8.07 -14.19
C ARG A 21 25.72 8.46 -15.58
N ASP A 22 24.42 8.71 -15.68
CA ASP A 22 23.75 8.93 -16.98
C ASP A 22 23.63 10.42 -17.31
N GLY A 23 24.12 11.31 -16.46
CA GLY A 23 24.09 12.76 -16.68
C GLY A 23 22.68 13.36 -16.68
N ASP A 24 21.73 12.73 -15.97
CA ASP A 24 20.33 13.16 -15.86
C ASP A 24 19.65 13.33 -17.23
N PRO A 25 19.49 12.26 -18.01
CA PRO A 25 18.98 12.36 -19.37
C PRO A 25 17.51 12.82 -19.39
N ASP A 26 17.15 13.59 -20.40
CA ASP A 26 15.76 13.95 -20.67
C ASP A 26 14.92 12.69 -20.98
N VAL A 27 13.69 12.68 -20.47
CA VAL A 27 12.68 11.67 -20.77
C VAL A 27 11.41 12.32 -21.31
N LYS A 28 10.64 11.56 -22.06
CA LYS A 28 9.31 11.97 -22.55
C LYS A 28 8.26 11.50 -21.56
N ALA A 29 7.35 12.39 -21.16
CA ALA A 29 6.18 12.05 -20.36
C ALA A 29 4.94 11.97 -21.25
N PHE A 30 4.19 10.87 -21.14
CA PHE A 30 2.96 10.63 -21.87
C PHE A 30 1.79 10.51 -20.89
N ALA A 31 0.64 11.03 -21.31
CA ALA A 31 -0.59 10.84 -20.54
C ALA A 31 -1.00 9.38 -20.56
N VAL A 32 -1.31 8.84 -19.38
CA VAL A 32 -1.85 7.48 -19.24
C VAL A 32 -3.33 7.51 -19.65
N PRO A 33 -3.73 6.77 -20.68
CA PRO A 33 -5.12 6.70 -21.13
C PRO A 33 -6.06 6.29 -19.98
N GLY A 34 -7.24 6.88 -19.91
CA GLY A 34 -8.24 6.56 -18.90
C GLY A 34 -8.03 7.22 -17.52
N THR A 35 -6.92 7.93 -17.28
CA THR A 35 -6.63 8.54 -15.98
C THR A 35 -6.96 10.04 -15.90
N LEU A 36 -7.57 10.60 -16.95
CA LEU A 36 -8.05 11.98 -16.92
C LEU A 36 -9.22 12.08 -15.94
N ALA A 37 -9.07 12.88 -14.89
CA ALA A 37 -10.07 13.04 -13.85
C ALA A 37 -10.21 14.51 -13.43
N PRO A 38 -11.39 14.96 -12.96
CA PRO A 38 -11.57 16.29 -12.41
C PRO A 38 -10.75 16.45 -11.12
N VAL A 39 -10.45 17.71 -10.78
CA VAL A 39 -9.87 18.10 -9.49
C VAL A 39 -10.92 18.87 -8.70
N PRO A 40 -11.83 18.18 -7.99
CA PRO A 40 -13.03 18.82 -7.41
C PRO A 40 -12.73 19.79 -6.27
N TRP A 41 -11.52 19.76 -5.73
CA TRP A 41 -11.05 20.69 -4.69
C TRP A 41 -10.37 21.95 -5.23
N ALA A 42 -10.21 22.08 -6.53
CA ALA A 42 -9.64 23.30 -7.12
C ALA A 42 -10.70 24.40 -7.23
N GLU A 43 -10.27 25.66 -7.05
CA GLU A 43 -11.15 26.83 -7.17
C GLU A 43 -11.63 27.05 -8.62
N ALA A 44 -10.74 26.83 -9.57
CA ALA A 44 -11.08 26.92 -11.00
C ALA A 44 -11.32 25.50 -11.58
N PRO A 45 -12.12 25.37 -12.65
CA PRO A 45 -12.29 24.11 -13.35
C PRO A 45 -10.94 23.52 -13.76
N THR A 46 -10.57 22.41 -13.14
CA THR A 46 -9.25 21.79 -13.28
C THR A 46 -9.40 20.29 -13.48
N ALA A 47 -8.57 19.74 -14.33
CA ALA A 47 -8.43 18.28 -14.48
C ALA A 47 -6.97 17.87 -14.26
N GLN A 48 -6.77 16.61 -13.90
CA GLN A 48 -5.47 15.98 -13.75
C GLN A 48 -5.41 14.71 -14.59
N VAL A 49 -4.20 14.31 -14.95
CA VAL A 49 -3.92 13.06 -15.67
C VAL A 49 -2.63 12.48 -15.11
N LEU A 50 -2.54 11.17 -15.00
CA LEU A 50 -1.29 10.49 -14.67
C LEU A 50 -0.39 10.45 -15.90
N LEU A 51 0.91 10.50 -15.65
CA LEU A 51 1.94 10.45 -16.70
C LEU A 51 2.81 9.22 -16.49
N GLU A 52 3.21 8.58 -17.58
CA GLU A 52 4.27 7.57 -17.60
C GLU A 52 5.47 8.09 -18.39
N MET A 53 6.66 7.59 -18.06
CA MET A 53 7.91 8.05 -18.66
C MET A 53 8.45 7.06 -19.68
N ASN A 54 8.90 7.60 -20.82
CA ASN A 54 9.61 6.85 -21.87
C ASN A 54 10.95 7.54 -22.18
N ARG A 55 11.91 6.76 -22.66
CA ARG A 55 13.14 7.29 -23.24
C ARG A 55 12.85 8.11 -24.50
N LEU A 56 13.84 8.87 -24.97
CA LEU A 56 13.70 9.72 -26.16
C LEU A 56 13.42 8.89 -27.42
N ASP A 57 13.89 7.65 -27.48
CA ASP A 57 13.62 6.69 -28.57
C ASP A 57 12.20 6.07 -28.52
N GLY A 58 11.41 6.40 -27.48
CA GLY A 58 10.05 5.92 -27.30
C GLY A 58 9.94 4.62 -26.50
N THR A 59 11.06 3.99 -26.11
CA THR A 59 11.02 2.80 -25.23
C THR A 59 10.62 3.17 -23.81
N PRO A 60 9.91 2.28 -23.07
CA PRO A 60 9.55 2.52 -21.69
C PRO A 60 10.76 2.83 -20.80
N TYR A 61 10.66 3.85 -19.96
CA TYR A 61 11.73 4.18 -19.02
C TYR A 61 11.76 3.13 -17.90
N PRO A 62 12.89 2.43 -17.71
CA PRO A 62 12.95 1.26 -16.82
C PRO A 62 12.77 1.60 -15.35
N TRP A 63 13.04 2.84 -14.94
CA TRP A 63 12.92 3.30 -13.56
C TRP A 63 11.57 3.95 -13.25
N ASP A 64 10.65 4.01 -14.23
CA ASP A 64 9.28 4.40 -13.96
C ASP A 64 8.58 3.27 -13.18
N PRO A 65 8.08 3.53 -11.95
CA PRO A 65 7.43 2.50 -11.13
C PRO A 65 6.28 1.79 -11.83
N ARG A 66 5.54 2.51 -12.70
CA ARG A 66 4.47 1.93 -13.50
C ARG A 66 5.00 0.91 -14.51
N ASN A 67 6.13 1.19 -15.14
CA ASN A 67 6.78 0.27 -16.07
C ASN A 67 7.39 -0.94 -15.33
N VAL A 68 7.91 -0.74 -14.12
CA VAL A 68 8.38 -1.84 -13.26
C VAL A 68 7.24 -2.81 -12.97
N LEU A 69 6.07 -2.31 -12.55
CA LEU A 69 4.89 -3.14 -12.30
C LEU A 69 4.44 -3.86 -13.58
N ARG A 70 4.33 -3.14 -14.71
CA ARG A 70 3.95 -3.75 -16.01
C ARG A 70 4.86 -4.92 -16.38
N ASN A 71 6.15 -4.82 -16.09
CA ASN A 71 7.09 -5.91 -16.33
C ASN A 71 6.91 -7.08 -15.33
N ALA A 72 6.63 -6.80 -14.07
CA ALA A 72 6.39 -7.83 -13.05
C ALA A 72 5.09 -8.64 -13.29
N MET A 73 4.11 -8.06 -13.99
CA MET A 73 2.85 -8.74 -14.35
C MET A 73 3.03 -9.79 -15.45
N LYS A 74 3.94 -9.54 -16.41
CA LYS A 74 4.09 -10.39 -17.62
C LYS A 74 4.27 -11.86 -17.33
N PRO A 75 5.17 -12.29 -16.42
CA PRO A 75 5.38 -13.70 -16.16
C PRO A 75 4.15 -14.43 -15.62
N LEU A 76 3.28 -13.75 -14.85
CA LEU A 76 2.02 -14.33 -14.40
C LEU A 76 1.03 -14.50 -15.55
N TYR A 77 0.89 -13.50 -16.43
CA TYR A 77 0.05 -13.59 -17.62
C TYR A 77 0.52 -14.70 -18.59
N GLU A 78 1.83 -14.92 -18.71
CA GLU A 78 2.39 -16.02 -19.50
C GLU A 78 2.02 -17.41 -18.94
N LEU A 79 1.69 -17.48 -17.64
CA LEU A 79 1.16 -18.68 -16.98
C LEU A 79 -0.38 -18.78 -17.03
N GLY A 80 -1.08 -17.84 -17.69
CA GLY A 80 -2.54 -17.76 -17.68
C GLY A 80 -3.11 -17.33 -16.32
N LEU A 81 -2.33 -16.60 -15.52
CA LEU A 81 -2.71 -16.13 -14.20
C LEU A 81 -2.92 -14.62 -14.17
N ASN A 82 -4.14 -14.22 -13.82
CA ASN A 82 -4.61 -12.84 -13.86
C ASN A 82 -4.77 -12.31 -12.43
N PRO A 83 -3.91 -11.37 -11.97
CA PRO A 83 -4.00 -10.83 -10.63
C PRO A 83 -5.20 -9.92 -10.44
N VAL A 84 -5.92 -10.12 -9.33
CA VAL A 84 -6.97 -9.24 -8.82
C VAL A 84 -6.54 -8.72 -7.47
N LEU A 85 -6.56 -7.40 -7.28
CA LEU A 85 -6.07 -6.82 -6.05
C LEU A 85 -6.89 -5.63 -5.55
N ALA A 86 -6.80 -5.41 -4.24
CA ALA A 86 -7.31 -4.25 -3.53
C ALA A 86 -6.23 -3.72 -2.58
N THR A 87 -6.29 -2.43 -2.27
CA THR A 87 -5.41 -1.81 -1.28
C THR A 87 -6.22 -1.20 -0.14
N GLU A 88 -5.70 -1.31 1.07
CA GLU A 88 -6.15 -0.60 2.26
C GLU A 88 -5.09 0.42 2.61
N LEU A 89 -5.48 1.66 2.87
CA LEU A 89 -4.55 2.75 3.14
C LEU A 89 -4.89 3.41 4.47
N GLU A 90 -3.96 3.30 5.41
CA GLU A 90 -4.03 3.97 6.70
C GLU A 90 -3.35 5.34 6.66
N PHE A 91 -3.90 6.30 7.39
CA PHE A 91 -3.36 7.65 7.49
C PHE A 91 -3.79 8.32 8.80
N TYR A 92 -3.07 9.37 9.18
CA TYR A 92 -3.49 10.25 10.25
C TYR A 92 -4.02 11.57 9.71
N LEU A 93 -5.12 12.03 10.29
CA LEU A 93 -5.46 13.44 10.28
C LEU A 93 -4.64 14.16 11.34
N VAL A 94 -4.09 15.31 10.98
CA VAL A 94 -3.21 16.09 11.85
C VAL A 94 -3.60 17.56 11.82
N GLU A 95 -3.33 18.23 12.93
CA GLU A 95 -3.46 19.68 13.07
C GLU A 95 -2.15 20.29 13.58
N HIS A 96 -2.01 21.59 13.50
CA HIS A 96 -0.82 22.31 13.95
C HIS A 96 -1.10 23.00 15.29
N ASP A 97 -0.33 22.66 16.33
CA ASP A 97 -0.47 23.21 17.69
C ASP A 97 0.22 24.58 17.87
N GLY A 98 0.75 25.15 16.79
CA GLY A 98 1.57 26.37 16.77
C GLY A 98 3.07 26.09 16.66
N GLN A 99 3.54 24.87 16.97
CA GLN A 99 4.93 24.45 16.88
C GLN A 99 5.12 23.17 16.07
N ASN A 100 4.23 22.20 16.24
CA ASN A 100 4.33 20.87 15.64
C ASN A 100 3.02 20.41 15.02
N PHE A 101 3.11 19.43 14.12
CA PHE A 101 1.94 18.64 13.73
C PHE A 101 1.66 17.58 14.80
N ILE A 102 0.43 17.55 15.28
CA ILE A 102 -0.08 16.58 16.25
C ILE A 102 -1.27 15.83 15.64
N PRO A 103 -1.62 14.62 16.14
CA PRO A 103 -2.84 13.95 15.69
C PRO A 103 -4.07 14.84 15.94
N ARG A 104 -4.95 14.93 14.96
CA ARG A 104 -6.28 15.52 15.15
C ARG A 104 -7.16 14.48 15.86
N VAL A 105 -7.14 14.53 17.18
CA VAL A 105 -7.84 13.58 18.04
C VAL A 105 -9.34 13.91 18.06
N PRO A 106 -10.25 12.89 17.94
CA PRO A 106 -11.67 13.12 18.12
C PRO A 106 -11.99 13.59 19.51
N ARG A 107 -13.15 14.25 19.69
CA ARG A 107 -13.63 14.70 20.99
C ARG A 107 -14.52 13.64 21.63
N ILE A 108 -14.58 13.66 22.96
CA ILE A 108 -15.58 12.87 23.69
C ILE A 108 -16.97 13.47 23.35
N PRO A 109 -17.94 12.65 22.88
CA PRO A 109 -19.25 13.15 22.49
C PRO A 109 -19.90 14.04 23.55
N GLY A 110 -20.37 15.20 23.14
CA GLY A 110 -20.99 16.21 24.02
C GLY A 110 -20.03 17.03 24.88
N SER A 111 -18.72 16.97 24.61
CA SER A 111 -17.69 17.73 25.34
C SER A 111 -16.63 18.31 24.40
N GLU A 112 -15.83 19.25 24.93
CA GLU A 112 -14.64 19.76 24.23
C GLU A 112 -13.36 18.98 24.58
N LEU A 113 -13.47 17.91 25.38
CA LEU A 113 -12.33 17.12 25.82
C LEU A 113 -11.88 16.14 24.74
N PRO A 114 -10.57 16.05 24.46
CA PRO A 114 -10.06 15.09 23.50
C PRO A 114 -10.23 13.66 24.01
N GLN A 115 -10.56 12.74 23.12
CA GLN A 115 -10.58 11.31 23.41
C GLN A 115 -9.16 10.76 23.42
N GLY A 116 -8.62 10.49 24.61
CA GLY A 116 -7.24 10.05 24.78
C GLY A 116 -7.02 8.54 24.71
N GLY A 117 -8.06 7.73 24.55
CA GLY A 117 -7.99 6.26 24.53
C GLY A 117 -7.77 5.68 23.14
N ALA A 118 -6.98 4.61 23.06
CA ALA A 118 -6.90 3.80 21.85
C ALA A 118 -8.15 2.93 21.72
N GLN A 119 -8.92 3.08 20.64
CA GLN A 119 -10.15 2.32 20.39
C GLN A 119 -10.28 2.05 18.89
N PHE A 120 -10.58 0.81 18.54
CA PHE A 120 -10.73 0.39 17.17
C PHE A 120 -12.20 0.46 16.71
N ALA A 121 -12.42 0.95 15.48
CA ALA A 121 -13.72 0.99 14.80
C ALA A 121 -14.81 1.77 15.56
N MET A 122 -14.43 2.88 16.22
CA MET A 122 -15.38 3.76 16.90
C MET A 122 -16.25 4.53 15.91
N VAL A 123 -17.56 4.31 15.98
CA VAL A 123 -18.53 5.00 15.12
C VAL A 123 -18.60 6.48 15.46
N GLU A 124 -18.46 6.85 16.71
CA GLU A 124 -18.45 8.23 17.20
C GLU A 124 -17.31 9.04 16.58
N ASP A 125 -16.14 8.43 16.35
CA ASP A 125 -15.02 9.08 15.67
C ASP A 125 -15.39 9.41 14.20
N LEU A 126 -16.14 8.53 13.53
CA LEU A 126 -16.63 8.79 12.18
C LEU A 126 -17.65 9.93 12.16
N TYR A 127 -18.48 10.07 13.19
CA TYR A 127 -19.41 11.20 13.29
C TYR A 127 -18.70 12.55 13.53
N GLU A 128 -17.65 12.56 14.35
CA GLU A 128 -16.84 13.76 14.60
C GLU A 128 -16.20 14.27 13.29
N PHE A 129 -15.80 13.35 12.41
CA PHE A 129 -15.17 13.67 11.12
C PHE A 129 -16.11 13.49 9.89
N ASP A 130 -17.42 13.47 10.12
CA ASP A 130 -18.44 13.22 9.08
C ASP A 130 -18.28 14.14 7.86
N GLY A 131 -18.08 15.43 8.08
CA GLY A 131 -17.87 16.40 6.99
C GLY A 131 -16.65 16.06 6.12
N PHE A 132 -15.52 15.69 6.73
CA PHE A 132 -14.31 15.26 6.03
C PHE A 132 -14.55 13.96 5.25
N ILE A 133 -15.17 12.96 5.90
CA ILE A 133 -15.40 11.65 5.29
C ILE A 133 -16.34 11.77 4.09
N ASN A 134 -17.45 12.48 4.22
CA ASN A 134 -18.42 12.67 3.16
C ASN A 134 -17.80 13.43 1.97
N GLU A 135 -16.99 14.45 2.23
CA GLU A 135 -16.29 15.18 1.16
C GLU A 135 -15.24 14.29 0.47
N LEU A 136 -14.47 13.52 1.24
CA LEU A 136 -13.52 12.54 0.68
C LEU A 136 -14.21 11.54 -0.25
N LEU A 137 -15.31 10.94 0.18
CA LEU A 137 -16.07 9.98 -0.62
C LEU A 137 -16.68 10.63 -1.87
N SER A 138 -17.12 11.89 -1.75
CA SER A 138 -17.56 12.69 -2.91
C SER A 138 -16.43 12.91 -3.92
N PHE A 139 -15.21 13.22 -3.47
CA PHE A 139 -14.04 13.34 -4.35
C PHE A 139 -13.69 12.02 -5.02
N CYS A 140 -13.72 10.93 -4.27
CA CYS A 140 -13.48 9.59 -4.81
C CYS A 140 -14.50 9.27 -5.92
N THR A 141 -15.79 9.51 -5.67
CA THR A 141 -16.84 9.29 -6.65
C THR A 141 -16.62 10.11 -7.93
N GLN A 142 -16.29 11.39 -7.81
CA GLN A 142 -16.04 12.26 -8.95
C GLN A 142 -14.80 11.87 -9.77
N GLN A 143 -13.84 11.20 -9.15
CA GLN A 143 -12.61 10.73 -9.79
C GLN A 143 -12.66 9.26 -10.18
N ASN A 144 -13.80 8.58 -10.03
CA ASN A 144 -13.97 7.15 -10.25
C ASN A 144 -13.00 6.27 -9.41
N ILE A 145 -12.63 6.75 -8.22
CA ILE A 145 -11.85 5.95 -7.27
C ILE A 145 -12.83 5.04 -6.52
N PRO A 146 -12.67 3.70 -6.57
CA PRO A 146 -13.60 2.75 -5.98
C PRO A 146 -13.39 2.66 -4.45
N ALA A 147 -13.53 3.78 -3.75
CA ALA A 147 -13.43 3.81 -2.30
C ALA A 147 -14.65 3.13 -1.67
N GLY A 148 -14.36 2.20 -0.77
CA GLY A 148 -15.34 1.52 0.05
C GLY A 148 -15.60 2.30 1.36
N ALA A 149 -15.65 1.57 2.48
CA ALA A 149 -15.84 2.16 3.79
C ALA A 149 -14.59 2.91 4.29
N ALA A 150 -14.82 3.98 5.04
CA ALA A 150 -13.82 4.56 5.92
C ALA A 150 -13.96 3.94 7.31
N LEU A 151 -12.85 3.71 7.98
CA LEU A 151 -12.77 3.10 9.30
C LEU A 151 -11.93 3.99 10.23
N SER A 152 -12.38 4.17 11.48
CA SER A 152 -11.55 4.70 12.55
C SER A 152 -10.59 3.61 13.02
N GLU A 153 -9.29 3.89 12.94
CA GLU A 153 -8.24 2.95 13.29
C GLU A 153 -7.88 2.97 14.78
N TYR A 154 -6.90 2.15 15.18
CA TYR A 154 -6.56 1.89 16.57
C TYR A 154 -6.14 3.14 17.36
N SER A 155 -5.47 4.08 16.73
CA SER A 155 -5.00 5.30 17.39
C SER A 155 -5.90 6.49 17.09
N PRO A 156 -6.16 7.38 18.06
CA PRO A 156 -6.98 8.57 17.86
C PRO A 156 -6.47 9.43 16.70
N GLY A 157 -7.37 9.82 15.79
CA GLY A 157 -7.05 10.58 14.59
C GLY A 157 -6.48 9.74 13.45
N GLN A 158 -6.38 8.41 13.62
CA GLN A 158 -5.99 7.48 12.56
C GLN A 158 -7.23 6.91 11.87
N PHE A 159 -7.18 6.85 10.55
CA PHE A 159 -8.25 6.34 9.69
C PHE A 159 -7.68 5.40 8.64
N GLU A 160 -8.54 4.52 8.14
CA GLU A 160 -8.28 3.65 7.00
C GLU A 160 -9.37 3.84 5.95
N VAL A 161 -8.99 3.79 4.68
CA VAL A 161 -9.91 3.68 3.56
C VAL A 161 -9.55 2.48 2.71
N ASN A 162 -10.54 1.62 2.49
CA ASN A 162 -10.43 0.42 1.69
C ASN A 162 -10.87 0.70 0.25
N LEU A 163 -10.07 0.32 -0.72
CA LEU A 163 -10.44 0.32 -2.12
C LEU A 163 -11.03 -1.04 -2.52
N HIS A 164 -12.05 -1.04 -3.38
CA HIS A 164 -12.57 -2.28 -3.93
C HIS A 164 -11.56 -2.95 -4.85
N HIS A 165 -11.59 -4.29 -4.87
CA HIS A 165 -10.73 -5.10 -5.72
C HIS A 165 -11.06 -4.91 -7.21
N ILE A 166 -10.01 -4.94 -8.04
CA ILE A 166 -10.09 -4.85 -9.49
C ILE A 166 -9.05 -5.79 -10.13
N ASP A 167 -9.30 -6.19 -11.36
CA ASP A 167 -8.50 -7.11 -12.16
C ASP A 167 -7.43 -6.40 -13.04
N ASP A 168 -7.16 -5.13 -12.75
CA ASP A 168 -6.09 -4.34 -13.36
C ASP A 168 -5.14 -3.81 -12.27
N PRO A 169 -3.98 -4.45 -12.04
CA PRO A 169 -3.01 -4.02 -11.05
C PRO A 169 -2.47 -2.60 -11.23
N LEU A 170 -2.34 -2.13 -12.48
CA LEU A 170 -1.90 -0.77 -12.75
C LEU A 170 -2.95 0.24 -12.31
N LEU A 171 -4.21 -0.01 -12.66
CA LEU A 171 -5.34 0.84 -12.27
C LEU A 171 -5.57 0.82 -10.74
N ALA A 172 -5.38 -0.32 -10.08
CA ALA A 172 -5.45 -0.41 -8.62
C ALA A 172 -4.41 0.50 -7.94
N CYS A 173 -3.18 0.52 -8.46
CA CYS A 173 -2.12 1.42 -7.97
C CYS A 173 -2.41 2.89 -8.30
N ASP A 174 -3.01 3.18 -9.46
CA ASP A 174 -3.48 4.52 -9.81
C ASP A 174 -4.51 5.02 -8.79
N HIS A 175 -5.49 4.18 -8.46
CA HIS A 175 -6.51 4.50 -7.46
C HIS A 175 -5.90 4.73 -6.06
N ALA A 176 -4.93 3.93 -5.63
CA ALA A 176 -4.23 4.13 -4.37
C ALA A 176 -3.49 5.48 -4.32
N LEU A 177 -2.83 5.86 -5.42
CA LEU A 177 -2.15 7.15 -5.55
C LEU A 177 -3.14 8.31 -5.53
N MET A 178 -4.26 8.18 -6.27
CA MET A 178 -5.30 9.19 -6.36
C MET A 178 -6.04 9.36 -5.02
N LEU A 179 -6.29 8.25 -4.29
CA LEU A 179 -6.87 8.31 -2.95
C LEU A 179 -6.01 9.13 -1.99
N LYS A 180 -4.67 8.93 -1.99
CA LYS A 180 -3.76 9.74 -1.17
C LYS A 180 -3.90 11.24 -1.45
N ARG A 181 -4.12 11.62 -2.72
CA ARG A 181 -4.36 13.02 -3.11
C ARG A 181 -5.71 13.53 -2.62
N ALA A 182 -6.77 12.73 -2.80
CA ALA A 182 -8.12 13.08 -2.38
C ALA A 182 -8.20 13.27 -0.85
N VAL A 183 -7.62 12.36 -0.06
CA VAL A 183 -7.53 12.45 1.41
C VAL A 183 -6.86 13.76 1.83
N LYS A 184 -5.68 14.07 1.26
CA LYS A 184 -4.97 15.32 1.59
C LYS A 184 -5.73 16.57 1.19
N ALA A 185 -6.49 16.50 0.11
CA ALA A 185 -7.31 17.64 -0.35
C ALA A 185 -8.54 17.84 0.53
N ALA A 186 -9.25 16.76 0.87
CA ALA A 186 -10.40 16.84 1.78
C ALA A 186 -9.95 17.33 3.17
N ALA A 187 -8.84 16.83 3.72
CA ALA A 187 -8.33 17.30 5.01
C ALA A 187 -8.09 18.82 5.00
N ARG A 188 -7.46 19.37 3.96
CA ARG A 188 -7.22 20.81 3.84
C ARG A 188 -8.49 21.64 3.80
N LYS A 189 -9.57 21.13 3.23
CA LYS A 189 -10.87 21.84 3.21
C LYS A 189 -11.55 21.89 4.57
N HIS A 190 -11.12 21.04 5.48
CA HIS A 190 -11.60 20.97 6.86
C HIS A 190 -10.56 21.48 7.87
N ASP A 191 -9.66 22.39 7.45
CA ASP A 191 -8.62 22.99 8.28
C ASP A 191 -7.69 21.98 8.97
N MET A 192 -7.50 20.83 8.33
CA MET A 192 -6.61 19.74 8.76
C MET A 192 -5.56 19.44 7.72
N ALA A 193 -4.57 18.65 8.07
CA ALA A 193 -3.71 17.97 7.13
C ALA A 193 -3.83 16.45 7.29
N ALA A 194 -3.40 15.70 6.27
CA ALA A 194 -3.33 14.25 6.33
C ALA A 194 -1.92 13.77 6.01
N THR A 195 -1.44 12.78 6.77
CA THR A 195 -0.12 12.17 6.56
C THR A 195 -0.20 10.67 6.36
N PHE A 196 0.52 10.18 5.36
CA PHE A 196 0.72 8.76 5.07
C PHE A 196 2.11 8.29 5.50
N MET A 197 2.77 8.99 6.41
CA MET A 197 4.03 8.50 7.00
C MET A 197 3.80 7.17 7.71
N ALA A 198 4.68 6.20 7.51
CA ALA A 198 4.56 4.88 8.13
C ALA A 198 4.53 4.90 9.68
N LYS A 199 5.19 5.88 10.31
CA LYS A 199 5.18 6.10 11.76
C LYS A 199 5.35 7.59 12.05
N PRO A 200 4.26 8.39 11.98
CA PRO A 200 4.36 9.83 12.20
C PRO A 200 4.64 10.19 13.66
N PHE A 201 4.10 9.42 14.60
CA PHE A 201 4.20 9.66 16.04
C PHE A 201 4.75 8.42 16.76
N ALA A 202 5.62 8.62 17.75
CA ALA A 202 6.32 7.54 18.43
C ALA A 202 5.39 6.63 19.22
N GLU A 203 4.43 7.24 19.92
CA GLU A 203 3.55 6.59 20.92
C GLU A 203 2.23 6.07 20.32
N THR A 204 1.99 6.24 19.03
CA THR A 204 0.76 5.79 18.36
C THR A 204 1.01 4.63 17.41
N SER A 205 -0.02 4.06 16.80
CA SER A 205 0.13 3.02 15.77
C SER A 205 0.83 3.56 14.51
N GLY A 206 1.50 2.69 13.77
CA GLY A 206 1.99 3.00 12.44
C GLY A 206 0.87 2.95 11.40
N SER A 207 1.10 3.55 10.23
CA SER A 207 0.17 3.49 9.09
C SER A 207 0.68 2.53 8.03
N GLY A 208 -0.12 1.53 7.70
CA GLY A 208 0.14 0.52 6.68
C GLY A 208 -0.51 0.81 5.34
N MET A 209 -0.01 0.12 4.33
CA MET A 209 -0.67 -0.11 3.06
C MET A 209 -0.78 -1.62 2.88
N HIS A 210 -1.95 -2.18 3.20
CA HIS A 210 -2.19 -3.60 3.01
C HIS A 210 -2.61 -3.87 1.57
N VAL A 211 -2.13 -4.97 1.00
CA VAL A 211 -2.47 -5.39 -0.36
C VAL A 211 -3.13 -6.74 -0.29
N HIS A 212 -4.41 -6.79 -0.65
CA HIS A 212 -5.15 -8.03 -0.85
C HIS A 212 -4.99 -8.48 -2.29
N ILE A 213 -4.67 -9.76 -2.48
CA ILE A 213 -4.43 -10.30 -3.81
C ILE A 213 -4.98 -11.71 -3.94
N SER A 214 -5.61 -11.96 -5.07
CA SER A 214 -5.98 -13.29 -5.59
C SER A 214 -5.53 -13.40 -7.04
N LEU A 215 -5.52 -14.63 -7.56
CA LEU A 215 -5.24 -14.90 -8.97
C LEU A 215 -6.43 -15.62 -9.60
N LEU A 216 -6.81 -15.18 -10.79
CA LEU A 216 -7.79 -15.86 -11.61
C LEU A 216 -7.11 -16.57 -12.78
N ASP A 217 -7.66 -17.71 -13.21
CA ASP A 217 -7.31 -18.31 -14.49
C ASP A 217 -8.00 -17.58 -15.65
N ASP A 218 -7.76 -18.03 -16.89
CA ASP A 218 -8.36 -17.44 -18.09
C ASP A 218 -9.87 -17.64 -18.17
N ASP A 219 -10.42 -18.58 -17.40
CA ASP A 219 -11.87 -18.82 -17.28
C ASP A 219 -12.51 -17.98 -16.15
N GLY A 220 -11.72 -17.19 -15.42
CA GLY A 220 -12.16 -16.33 -14.32
C GLY A 220 -12.32 -17.05 -12.97
N ASN A 221 -11.83 -18.28 -12.82
CA ASN A 221 -11.86 -18.99 -11.55
C ASN A 221 -10.70 -18.56 -10.66
N ASN A 222 -10.96 -18.42 -9.37
CA ASN A 222 -9.92 -18.11 -8.39
C ASN A 222 -9.05 -19.35 -8.14
N VAL A 223 -7.80 -19.33 -8.60
CA VAL A 223 -6.85 -20.46 -8.47
C VAL A 223 -6.27 -20.61 -7.05
N PHE A 224 -6.51 -19.66 -6.18
CA PHE A 224 -6.19 -19.79 -4.76
C PHE A 224 -7.21 -20.65 -4.01
N SER A 225 -8.43 -20.78 -4.57
CA SER A 225 -9.48 -21.64 -4.05
C SER A 225 -9.16 -23.11 -4.27
N GLY A 226 -9.72 -23.99 -3.43
CA GLY A 226 -9.63 -25.43 -3.60
C GLY A 226 -8.86 -26.11 -2.46
N HIS A 227 -8.66 -27.41 -2.60
CA HIS A 227 -7.95 -28.23 -1.64
C HIS A 227 -6.68 -28.77 -2.27
N SER A 228 -5.56 -28.69 -1.56
CA SER A 228 -4.35 -29.44 -1.90
C SER A 228 -4.43 -30.88 -1.39
N LYS A 229 -3.49 -31.72 -1.80
CA LYS A 229 -3.34 -33.09 -1.24
C LYS A 229 -3.08 -33.09 0.26
N ASP A 230 -2.55 -31.99 0.78
CA ASP A 230 -2.04 -31.85 2.14
C ASP A 230 -2.78 -30.78 2.98
N GLY A 231 -3.91 -30.22 2.51
CA GLY A 231 -4.65 -29.20 3.27
C GLY A 231 -5.83 -28.54 2.56
N ASP A 232 -6.42 -27.54 3.23
CA ASP A 232 -7.63 -26.85 2.80
C ASP A 232 -7.40 -25.75 1.74
N PHE A 233 -6.18 -25.62 1.20
CA PHE A 233 -5.80 -24.58 0.23
C PHE A 233 -5.23 -25.20 -1.04
N SER A 234 -5.35 -24.49 -2.17
CA SER A 234 -4.74 -24.93 -3.41
C SER A 234 -3.20 -24.94 -3.32
N ASP A 235 -2.55 -25.79 -4.09
CA ASP A 235 -1.08 -25.79 -4.20
C ASP A 235 -0.57 -24.44 -4.73
N THR A 236 -1.35 -23.79 -5.61
CA THR A 236 -1.02 -22.46 -6.14
C THR A 236 -0.95 -21.42 -5.03
N LEU A 237 -1.93 -21.40 -4.11
CA LEU A 237 -1.90 -20.49 -2.95
C LEU A 237 -0.72 -20.80 -2.04
N ARG A 238 -0.49 -22.07 -1.74
CA ARG A 238 0.61 -22.50 -0.88
C ARG A 238 1.97 -22.07 -1.44
N HIS A 239 2.21 -22.31 -2.71
CA HIS A 239 3.43 -21.87 -3.39
C HIS A 239 3.55 -20.35 -3.45
N ALA A 240 2.47 -19.63 -3.70
CA ALA A 240 2.45 -18.16 -3.68
C ALA A 240 2.89 -17.61 -2.30
N ILE A 241 2.36 -18.16 -1.20
CA ILE A 241 2.76 -17.79 0.16
C ILE A 241 4.23 -18.09 0.39
N GLY A 242 4.71 -19.29 -0.02
CA GLY A 242 6.11 -19.68 0.08
C GLY A 242 7.05 -18.71 -0.64
N GLY A 243 6.69 -18.30 -1.86
CA GLY A 243 7.46 -17.33 -2.62
C GLY A 243 7.47 -15.94 -2.00
N LEU A 244 6.30 -15.46 -1.56
CA LEU A 244 6.19 -14.18 -0.86
C LEU A 244 7.05 -14.15 0.41
N ALA A 245 7.01 -15.20 1.21
CA ALA A 245 7.83 -15.32 2.43
C ALA A 245 9.32 -15.35 2.11
N ALA A 246 9.72 -16.08 1.06
CA ALA A 246 11.11 -16.23 0.66
C ALA A 246 11.77 -14.92 0.22
N ILE A 247 11.05 -14.06 -0.57
CA ILE A 247 11.63 -12.81 -1.07
C ILE A 247 11.39 -11.61 -0.16
N MET A 248 10.62 -11.77 0.91
CA MET A 248 10.21 -10.65 1.77
C MET A 248 11.38 -9.91 2.44
N PRO A 249 12.44 -10.61 2.95
CA PRO A 249 13.60 -9.92 3.52
C PRO A 249 14.28 -8.98 2.52
N GLU A 250 14.49 -9.44 1.28
CA GLU A 250 15.13 -8.69 0.20
C GLU A 250 14.25 -7.54 -0.29
N SER A 251 12.92 -7.72 -0.23
CA SER A 251 11.95 -6.68 -0.64
C SER A 251 11.64 -5.65 0.45
N THR A 252 12.21 -5.77 1.65
CA THR A 252 11.89 -4.88 2.77
C THR A 252 12.23 -3.40 2.47
N ALA A 253 13.27 -3.13 1.66
CA ALA A 253 13.61 -1.77 1.24
C ALA A 253 12.51 -1.13 0.36
N ILE A 254 11.71 -1.93 -0.34
CA ILE A 254 10.54 -1.47 -1.11
C ILE A 254 9.35 -1.21 -0.17
N PHE A 255 9.12 -2.10 0.79
CA PHE A 255 8.00 -2.00 1.75
C PHE A 255 8.19 -0.90 2.80
N ALA A 256 9.44 -0.55 3.09
CA ALA A 256 9.84 0.49 4.03
C ALA A 256 10.93 1.39 3.40
N PRO A 257 10.55 2.30 2.45
CA PRO A 257 11.50 2.96 1.54
C PRO A 257 12.31 4.10 2.19
N ASN A 258 12.02 4.45 3.44
CA ASN A 258 12.67 5.56 4.12
C ASN A 258 13.26 5.13 5.47
N PRO A 259 14.35 5.76 5.96
CA PRO A 259 14.89 5.45 7.29
C PRO A 259 13.85 5.57 8.42
N LYS A 260 12.89 6.48 8.28
CA LYS A 260 11.82 6.67 9.26
C LYS A 260 10.71 5.62 9.18
N SER A 261 10.56 4.93 8.05
CA SER A 261 9.58 3.86 7.87
C SER A 261 9.84 2.68 8.83
N TYR A 262 11.12 2.43 9.15
CA TYR A 262 11.54 1.36 10.07
C TYR A 262 11.10 1.57 11.52
N ARG A 263 10.70 2.78 11.91
CA ARG A 263 10.08 3.04 13.21
C ARG A 263 8.74 2.33 13.38
N ARG A 264 8.12 1.89 12.28
CA ARG A 264 6.87 1.13 12.29
C ARG A 264 7.09 -0.28 12.85
N PHE A 265 8.27 -0.87 12.66
CA PHE A 265 8.65 -2.19 13.19
C PHE A 265 9.06 -2.10 14.67
N SER A 266 8.24 -1.49 15.50
CA SER A 266 8.48 -1.40 16.94
C SER A 266 7.85 -2.58 17.68
N PRO A 267 8.39 -3.00 18.84
CA PRO A 267 7.74 -4.02 19.67
C PRO A 267 6.30 -3.65 19.99
N HIS A 268 5.45 -4.65 20.10
CA HIS A 268 4.02 -4.50 20.41
C HIS A 268 3.22 -3.66 19.40
N SER A 269 3.74 -3.45 18.20
CA SER A 269 2.96 -2.92 17.08
C SER A 269 2.28 -4.07 16.34
N PHE A 270 1.17 -3.79 15.66
CA PHE A 270 0.49 -4.76 14.79
C PHE A 270 1.19 -4.93 13.44
N VAL A 271 2.46 -4.55 13.35
CA VAL A 271 3.27 -4.61 12.15
C VAL A 271 4.12 -5.87 12.17
N PRO A 272 3.96 -6.78 11.21
CA PRO A 272 4.74 -8.00 11.15
C PRO A 272 6.23 -7.70 10.95
N ALA A 273 7.07 -8.30 11.77
CA ALA A 273 8.52 -8.19 11.69
C ALA A 273 9.20 -9.47 11.16
N THR A 274 8.42 -10.46 10.81
CA THR A 274 8.88 -11.77 10.29
C THR A 274 8.11 -12.14 9.03
N PRO A 275 8.68 -12.93 8.09
CA PRO A 275 7.99 -13.41 6.90
C PRO A 275 7.02 -14.57 7.22
N SER A 276 6.14 -14.33 8.19
CA SER A 276 5.20 -15.31 8.73
C SER A 276 3.87 -15.28 8.00
N TRP A 277 3.12 -16.38 8.09
CA TRP A 277 1.78 -16.48 7.52
C TRP A 277 0.80 -17.19 8.45
N GLY A 278 -0.48 -16.90 8.31
CA GLY A 278 -1.52 -17.54 9.14
C GLY A 278 -2.92 -17.18 8.70
N ILE A 279 -3.88 -18.01 9.13
CA ILE A 279 -5.31 -17.83 8.86
C ILE A 279 -5.86 -16.81 9.86
N ASN A 280 -6.49 -15.76 9.34
CA ASN A 280 -7.16 -14.72 10.13
C ASN A 280 -6.31 -14.07 11.24
N HIS A 281 -4.99 -14.26 11.21
CA HIS A 281 -4.04 -13.77 12.21
C HIS A 281 -3.50 -12.39 11.82
N ARG A 282 -3.77 -11.34 12.61
CA ARG A 282 -3.36 -9.97 12.28
C ARG A 282 -1.89 -9.65 12.59
N GLY A 283 -1.19 -10.51 13.32
CA GLY A 283 0.23 -10.35 13.66
C GLY A 283 1.20 -10.90 12.61
N VAL A 284 0.73 -11.60 11.58
CA VAL A 284 1.58 -12.18 10.54
C VAL A 284 1.71 -11.27 9.31
N ALA A 285 2.78 -11.47 8.53
CA ALA A 285 3.05 -10.71 7.31
C ALA A 285 2.10 -11.05 6.16
N LEU A 286 1.71 -12.33 6.06
CA LEU A 286 0.83 -12.87 5.03
C LEU A 286 -0.40 -13.47 5.70
N ARG A 287 -1.46 -12.70 5.78
CA ARG A 287 -2.72 -13.13 6.37
C ARG A 287 -3.63 -13.72 5.32
N LEU A 288 -4.26 -14.84 5.63
CA LEU A 288 -5.37 -15.40 4.88
C LEU A 288 -6.68 -15.03 5.58
N PRO A 289 -7.40 -14.00 5.12
CA PRO A 289 -8.69 -13.65 5.72
C PRO A 289 -9.69 -14.79 5.54
N LEU A 290 -10.56 -15.00 6.53
CA LEU A 290 -11.68 -15.91 6.39
C LEU A 290 -12.61 -15.40 5.27
N ALA A 291 -12.85 -16.25 4.28
CA ALA A 291 -13.65 -15.91 3.12
C ALA A 291 -14.29 -17.16 2.51
N SER A 292 -15.29 -16.98 1.65
CA SER A 292 -15.77 -18.05 0.78
C SER A 292 -14.70 -18.40 -0.25
N ASN A 293 -14.76 -19.61 -0.82
CA ASN A 293 -13.77 -20.08 -1.81
C ASN A 293 -13.53 -19.07 -2.94
N ALA A 294 -14.57 -18.46 -3.48
CA ALA A 294 -14.43 -17.46 -4.54
C ALA A 294 -13.63 -16.21 -4.12
N ASN A 295 -13.57 -15.91 -2.82
CA ASN A 295 -12.90 -14.75 -2.25
C ASN A 295 -11.60 -15.10 -1.53
N THR A 296 -11.05 -16.31 -1.72
CA THR A 296 -9.75 -16.72 -1.16
C THR A 296 -8.66 -15.79 -1.67
N ARG A 297 -7.90 -15.20 -0.73
CA ARG A 297 -6.87 -14.22 -1.04
C ARG A 297 -5.79 -14.16 0.01
N VAL A 298 -4.65 -13.63 -0.35
CA VAL A 298 -3.58 -13.25 0.59
C VAL A 298 -3.66 -11.76 0.86
N GLU A 299 -3.55 -11.37 2.11
CA GLU A 299 -3.33 -10.00 2.55
C GLU A 299 -1.85 -9.83 2.93
N HIS A 300 -1.12 -9.03 2.15
CA HIS A 300 0.26 -8.66 2.44
C HIS A 300 0.29 -7.40 3.30
N ARG A 301 0.89 -7.49 4.52
CA ARG A 301 0.72 -6.49 5.59
C ARG A 301 1.97 -5.67 5.94
N VAL A 302 3.10 -5.94 5.27
CA VAL A 302 4.41 -5.36 5.66
C VAL A 302 4.58 -3.92 5.19
N ALA A 303 4.03 -3.56 4.02
CA ALA A 303 4.26 -2.25 3.43
C ALA A 303 3.69 -1.11 4.28
N GLY A 304 4.47 -0.04 4.44
CA GLY A 304 4.02 1.20 5.05
C GLY A 304 3.18 2.05 4.08
N ALA A 305 2.31 2.89 4.61
CA ALA A 305 1.49 3.79 3.81
C ALA A 305 2.31 4.83 3.02
N ASP A 306 3.58 5.04 3.36
CA ASP A 306 4.53 5.90 2.65
C ASP A 306 5.18 5.24 1.42
N SER A 307 4.98 3.92 1.24
CA SER A 307 5.53 3.17 0.12
C SER A 307 4.86 3.54 -1.21
N ASN A 308 5.61 3.28 -2.29
CA ASN A 308 5.10 3.43 -3.65
C ASN A 308 4.24 2.22 -4.03
N PRO A 309 2.94 2.39 -4.32
CA PRO A 309 2.05 1.26 -4.57
C PRO A 309 2.48 0.40 -5.77
N PHE A 310 3.00 1.00 -6.84
CA PHE A 310 3.46 0.24 -8.01
C PHE A 310 4.65 -0.67 -7.68
N LEU A 311 5.62 -0.18 -6.92
CA LEU A 311 6.79 -0.98 -6.54
C LEU A 311 6.42 -2.08 -5.54
N VAL A 312 5.53 -1.78 -4.58
CA VAL A 312 5.03 -2.77 -3.62
C VAL A 312 4.30 -3.90 -4.35
N VAL A 313 3.36 -3.57 -5.24
CA VAL A 313 2.62 -4.57 -6.00
C VAL A 313 3.54 -5.34 -6.94
N ALA A 314 4.52 -4.68 -7.57
CA ALA A 314 5.52 -5.36 -8.42
C ALA A 314 6.32 -6.41 -7.62
N ALA A 315 6.79 -6.08 -6.41
CA ALA A 315 7.49 -7.01 -5.54
C ALA A 315 6.58 -8.20 -5.12
N ILE A 316 5.33 -7.93 -4.76
CA ILE A 316 4.35 -8.97 -4.41
C ILE A 316 4.11 -9.91 -5.59
N LEU A 317 3.85 -9.40 -6.80
CA LEU A 317 3.62 -10.22 -7.99
C LEU A 317 4.84 -11.03 -8.38
N ALA A 318 6.04 -10.44 -8.29
CA ALA A 318 7.30 -11.17 -8.53
C ALA A 318 7.48 -12.31 -7.52
N GLY A 319 7.17 -12.08 -6.24
CA GLY A 319 7.22 -13.10 -5.19
C GLY A 319 6.24 -14.24 -5.42
N ILE A 320 5.01 -13.92 -5.81
CA ILE A 320 4.00 -14.93 -6.17
C ILE A 320 4.46 -15.75 -7.37
N HIS A 321 4.93 -15.10 -8.44
CA HIS A 321 5.45 -15.79 -9.61
C HIS A 321 6.63 -16.68 -9.26
N TYR A 322 7.59 -16.19 -8.47
CA TYR A 322 8.75 -16.96 -7.99
C TYR A 322 8.30 -18.21 -7.23
N GLY A 323 7.35 -18.04 -6.31
CA GLY A 323 6.84 -19.14 -5.50
C GLY A 323 6.15 -20.22 -6.32
N ILE A 324 5.27 -19.85 -7.24
CA ILE A 324 4.56 -20.78 -8.12
C ILE A 324 5.55 -21.51 -9.05
N SER A 325 6.45 -20.79 -9.69
CA SER A 325 7.41 -21.35 -10.65
C SER A 325 8.43 -22.30 -10.01
N ASN A 326 8.81 -22.05 -8.75
CA ASN A 326 9.77 -22.86 -8.02
C ASN A 326 9.11 -23.82 -7.01
N GLN A 327 7.78 -23.88 -6.95
CA GLN A 327 7.02 -24.68 -5.99
C GLN A 327 7.49 -24.47 -4.55
N CYS A 328 7.66 -23.20 -4.17
CA CYS A 328 8.13 -22.82 -2.85
C CYS A 328 7.13 -23.25 -1.78
N GLU A 329 7.61 -23.90 -0.73
CA GLU A 329 6.78 -24.24 0.42
C GLU A 329 6.80 -23.09 1.42
N PRO A 330 5.63 -22.67 1.95
CA PRO A 330 5.60 -21.76 3.08
C PRO A 330 6.16 -22.47 4.31
N GLY A 331 6.79 -21.73 5.20
CA GLY A 331 7.12 -22.27 6.53
C GLY A 331 5.85 -22.70 7.30
N THR A 332 6.03 -23.12 8.53
CA THR A 332 4.91 -23.50 9.39
C THR A 332 3.90 -22.34 9.52
N MET A 333 2.62 -22.64 9.40
CA MET A 333 1.54 -21.69 9.66
C MET A 333 1.56 -21.28 11.13
N VAL A 334 1.46 -20.00 11.38
CA VAL A 334 1.43 -19.44 12.74
C VAL A 334 -0.02 -19.45 13.26
N GLU A 335 -0.21 -20.01 14.44
CA GLU A 335 -1.47 -19.97 15.17
C GLU A 335 -1.59 -18.69 16.02
N GLU A 336 -2.82 -18.31 16.38
CA GLU A 336 -3.15 -17.00 16.97
C GLU A 336 -2.42 -16.69 18.31
N SER A 337 -1.99 -17.70 19.02
CA SER A 337 -1.29 -17.57 20.33
C SER A 337 0.21 -17.88 20.26
N GLU A 338 0.74 -18.11 19.06
CA GLU A 338 2.12 -18.57 18.89
C GLU A 338 3.11 -17.40 18.90
N GLU A 339 4.21 -17.54 19.63
CA GLU A 339 5.32 -16.59 19.59
C GLU A 339 6.15 -16.77 18.31
N LEU A 340 6.52 -15.65 17.67
CA LEU A 340 7.22 -15.64 16.38
C LEU A 340 8.74 -15.65 16.50
N ASP A 341 9.29 -15.83 17.69
CA ASP A 341 10.72 -15.74 18.00
C ASP A 341 11.57 -16.78 17.26
N HIS A 342 10.96 -17.88 16.84
CA HIS A 342 11.62 -18.95 16.06
C HIS A 342 11.77 -18.58 14.56
N ILE A 343 11.06 -17.56 14.07
CA ILE A 343 11.12 -17.11 12.68
C ILE A 343 12.13 -15.96 12.56
N LYS A 344 13.05 -16.07 11.60
CA LYS A 344 14.04 -15.01 11.36
C LYS A 344 13.36 -13.68 11.04
N THR A 345 13.74 -12.62 11.75
CA THR A 345 13.20 -11.27 11.53
C THR A 345 13.62 -10.69 10.19
N LEU A 346 12.77 -9.85 9.63
CA LEU A 346 13.09 -9.00 8.49
C LEU A 346 14.25 -8.05 8.82
N PRO A 347 14.94 -7.46 7.85
CA PRO A 347 15.94 -6.44 8.12
C PRO A 347 15.24 -5.17 8.64
N LEU A 348 15.23 -4.99 9.97
CA LEU A 348 14.48 -3.93 10.67
C LEU A 348 15.20 -2.57 10.72
N ARG A 349 16.20 -2.35 9.85
CA ARG A 349 16.91 -1.07 9.67
C ARG A 349 17.22 -0.84 8.21
N TRP A 350 17.08 0.40 7.78
CA TRP A 350 17.25 0.76 6.38
C TRP A 350 18.56 0.30 5.73
N PRO A 351 19.75 0.49 6.35
CA PRO A 351 21.00 -0.03 5.76
C PRO A 351 20.97 -1.55 5.56
N LEU A 352 20.43 -2.31 6.53
CA LEU A 352 20.34 -3.77 6.43
C LEU A 352 19.36 -4.22 5.33
N ALA A 353 18.31 -3.44 5.09
CA ALA A 353 17.35 -3.74 4.04
C ALA A 353 17.91 -3.41 2.65
N LEU A 354 18.75 -2.39 2.53
CA LEU A 354 19.48 -2.10 1.29
C LEU A 354 20.52 -3.19 1.00
N ASP A 355 21.29 -3.60 2.02
CA ASP A 355 22.26 -4.70 1.89
C ASP A 355 21.61 -6.04 1.51
N ALA A 356 20.35 -6.25 1.92
CA ALA A 356 19.58 -7.46 1.56
C ALA A 356 18.97 -7.37 0.16
N PHE A 357 18.71 -6.14 -0.34
CA PHE A 357 18.13 -5.88 -1.65
C PHE A 357 19.18 -6.02 -2.78
N ASP A 358 20.45 -5.68 -2.51
CA ASP A 358 21.58 -5.79 -3.45
C ASP A 358 21.99 -7.26 -3.70
#